data_fab554b8bf24ef164d37edf2210cac2b
#
_entry.id   fab554b8bf24ef164d37edf2210cac2b
#
_cell.length_a   1.000
_cell.length_b   1.000
_cell.length_c   1.000
_cell.angle_alpha   90.00
_cell.angle_beta   90.00
_cell.angle_gamma   90.00
#
_symmetry.space_group_name_H-M   'P 1'
#
loop_
_entity.id
_entity.type
_entity.pdbx_description
1 polymer ?
#
loop_
_entity_poly.entity_id
_entity_poly.type
_entity_poly.pdbx_seq_one_letter_code
_entity_poly.pdbx_strand_id
1 'polypeptide(L)'
;MPGRIVVGVDGSEESAAALRWAVEEAKLRDARVEAVHAWSFVPMTTTADSGLVPMAWTESTEMLTATQEAAARVAEEQVESVLGAGHGVDVSLVQGDASDALLETAKGADLLVVGNRGRGALKEMLLGSTSGRVADHAPCPVVVVRAHGAG
;
A
#
# COMPACT_ATOMS: atom_id res chain seq x y z
N MET A 1 -14.84 -17.75 12.26
CA MET A 1 -13.82 -17.33 11.29
C MET A 1 -13.16 -16.06 11.78
N PRO A 2 -11.82 -15.99 11.86
CA PRO A 2 -11.18 -14.76 12.22
C PRO A 2 -11.50 -13.67 11.19
N GLY A 3 -11.61 -12.45 11.66
CA GLY A 3 -11.81 -11.31 10.80
C GLY A 3 -10.60 -11.02 9.94
N ARG A 4 -10.74 -10.10 8.97
CA ARG A 4 -9.65 -9.65 8.12
C ARG A 4 -9.61 -8.14 8.06
N ILE A 5 -8.45 -7.59 8.39
CA ILE A 5 -8.18 -6.15 8.31
C ILE A 5 -7.17 -5.93 7.19
N VAL A 6 -7.51 -5.05 6.25
CA VAL A 6 -6.63 -4.67 5.15
C VAL A 6 -6.02 -3.31 5.45
N VAL A 7 -4.73 -3.16 5.25
CA VAL A 7 -4.03 -1.88 5.46
C VAL A 7 -3.13 -1.57 4.27
N GLY A 8 -3.17 -0.31 3.82
CA GLY A 8 -2.30 0.16 2.74
C GLY A 8 -0.94 0.58 3.26
N VAL A 9 0.13 0.14 2.60
CA VAL A 9 1.51 0.52 2.93
C VAL A 9 2.21 1.10 1.70
N ASP A 10 2.83 2.26 1.87
CA ASP A 10 3.55 2.97 0.80
C ASP A 10 4.92 3.50 1.24
N GLY A 11 5.37 3.14 2.44
CA GLY A 11 6.62 3.60 3.03
C GLY A 11 6.54 4.96 3.71
N SER A 12 5.37 5.62 3.72
CA SER A 12 5.18 6.88 4.43
C SER A 12 5.04 6.66 5.94
N GLU A 13 5.26 7.72 6.74
CA GLU A 13 5.03 7.67 8.18
C GLU A 13 3.56 7.43 8.51
N GLU A 14 2.67 7.98 7.70
CA GLU A 14 1.23 7.79 7.85
C GLU A 14 0.83 6.33 7.63
N SER A 15 1.39 5.66 6.63
CA SER A 15 1.12 4.24 6.41
C SER A 15 1.74 3.38 7.51
N ALA A 16 2.89 3.76 8.06
CA ALA A 16 3.49 3.08 9.21
C ALA A 16 2.57 3.18 10.44
N ALA A 17 2.01 4.36 10.70
CA ALA A 17 1.06 4.56 11.79
C ALA A 17 -0.22 3.73 11.56
N ALA A 18 -0.70 3.68 10.32
CA ALA A 18 -1.86 2.86 9.95
C ALA A 18 -1.60 1.37 10.17
N LEU A 19 -0.42 0.90 9.81
CA LEU A 19 -0.02 -0.50 10.00
C LEU A 19 0.03 -0.87 11.49
N ARG A 20 0.64 -0.03 12.33
CA ARG A 20 0.67 -0.25 13.78
C ARG A 20 -0.74 -0.30 14.37
N TRP A 21 -1.57 0.64 13.97
CA TRP A 21 -2.96 0.70 14.41
C TRP A 21 -3.73 -0.58 14.01
N ALA A 22 -3.58 -1.01 12.77
CA ALA A 22 -4.25 -2.21 12.25
C ALA A 22 -3.85 -3.47 13.03
N VAL A 23 -2.58 -3.61 13.37
CA VAL A 23 -2.08 -4.76 14.15
C VAL A 23 -2.67 -4.76 15.56
N GLU A 24 -2.72 -3.61 16.24
CA GLU A 24 -3.31 -3.52 17.57
C GLU A 24 -4.82 -3.81 17.54
N GLU A 25 -5.53 -3.29 16.55
CA GLU A 25 -6.95 -3.53 16.38
C GLU A 25 -7.24 -5.01 16.07
N ALA A 26 -6.37 -5.63 15.28
CA ALA A 26 -6.49 -7.05 14.94
C ALA A 26 -6.39 -7.96 16.17
N LYS A 27 -5.54 -7.60 17.13
CA LYS A 27 -5.43 -8.33 18.41
C LYS A 27 -6.73 -8.26 19.19
N LEU A 28 -7.39 -7.11 19.20
CA LEU A 28 -8.65 -6.90 19.91
C LEU A 28 -9.82 -7.65 19.26
N ARG A 29 -9.76 -7.85 17.96
CA ARG A 29 -10.85 -8.47 17.17
C ARG A 29 -10.59 -9.93 16.83
N ASP A 30 -9.45 -10.48 17.21
CA ASP A 30 -9.00 -11.80 16.76
C ASP A 30 -9.03 -11.90 15.23
N ALA A 31 -8.45 -10.88 14.58
CA ALA A 31 -8.42 -10.77 13.12
C ALA A 31 -7.00 -10.91 12.59
N ARG A 32 -6.88 -11.29 11.32
CA ARG A 32 -5.60 -11.26 10.61
C ARG A 32 -5.43 -9.93 9.90
N VAL A 33 -4.19 -9.52 9.68
CA VAL A 33 -3.85 -8.29 8.97
C VAL A 33 -3.23 -8.64 7.62
N GLU A 34 -3.70 -7.97 6.59
CA GLU A 34 -3.13 -8.05 5.25
C GLU A 34 -2.65 -6.65 4.85
N ALA A 35 -1.34 -6.50 4.71
CA ALA A 35 -0.71 -5.25 4.25
C ALA A 35 -0.62 -5.28 2.73
N VAL A 36 -1.16 -4.25 2.08
CA VAL A 36 -1.20 -4.15 0.63
C VAL A 36 -0.25 -3.07 0.15
N HIS A 37 0.67 -3.46 -0.72
CA HIS A 37 1.57 -2.55 -1.42
C HIS A 37 1.20 -2.54 -2.90
N ALA A 38 0.79 -1.38 -3.40
CA ALA A 38 0.50 -1.21 -4.82
C ALA A 38 1.80 -0.87 -5.56
N TRP A 39 2.02 -1.49 -6.70
CA TRP A 39 3.18 -1.23 -7.52
C TRP A 39 2.78 -1.11 -8.99
N SER A 40 3.57 -0.39 -9.74
CA SER A 40 3.36 -0.27 -11.18
C SER A 40 4.69 -0.45 -11.92
N PHE A 41 4.60 -1.00 -13.10
CA PHE A 41 5.74 -1.17 -13.98
C PHE A 41 5.53 -0.35 -15.24
N VAL A 42 6.39 0.63 -15.42
CA VAL A 42 6.44 1.40 -16.67
C VAL A 42 7.83 1.16 -17.24
N PRO A 43 7.96 0.26 -18.22
CA PRO A 43 9.26 0.03 -18.84
C PRO A 43 9.70 1.26 -19.61
N MET A 44 10.89 1.72 -19.32
CA MET A 44 11.49 2.89 -19.95
C MET A 44 12.78 2.52 -20.63
N THR A 45 13.02 3.08 -21.80
CA THR A 45 14.31 2.97 -22.48
C THR A 45 14.83 4.36 -22.83
N THR A 46 16.13 4.46 -23.02
CA THR A 46 16.75 5.70 -23.51
C THR A 46 16.91 5.63 -25.00
N THR A 47 16.49 6.68 -25.70
CA THR A 47 16.81 6.86 -27.11
C THR A 47 17.82 7.97 -27.27
N ALA A 48 18.63 7.90 -28.33
CA ALA A 48 19.70 8.87 -28.57
C ALA A 48 19.21 10.31 -28.72
N ASP A 49 17.97 10.50 -29.16
CA ASP A 49 17.44 11.80 -29.51
C ASP A 49 16.41 12.38 -28.53
N SER A 50 15.81 11.58 -27.67
CA SER A 50 14.65 12.03 -26.89
C SER A 50 14.66 11.65 -25.41
N GLY A 51 15.72 11.01 -24.92
CA GLY A 51 15.81 10.62 -23.52
C GLY A 51 14.99 9.35 -23.19
N LEU A 52 14.33 9.36 -22.04
CA LEU A 52 13.54 8.21 -21.59
C LEU A 52 12.20 8.14 -22.30
N VAL A 53 11.92 7.03 -22.95
CA VAL A 53 10.64 6.74 -23.58
C VAL A 53 10.09 5.40 -23.10
N PRO A 54 8.75 5.22 -23.04
CA PRO A 54 8.19 3.93 -22.68
C PRO A 54 8.61 2.84 -23.67
N MET A 55 9.05 1.69 -23.13
CA MET A 55 9.34 0.50 -23.93
C MET A 55 8.04 -0.23 -24.28
N ALA A 56 7.26 0.33 -25.19
CA ALA A 56 5.94 -0.20 -25.52
C ALA A 56 5.99 -1.59 -26.21
N TRP A 57 7.17 -2.06 -26.62
CA TRP A 57 7.27 -3.15 -27.59
C TRP A 57 8.22 -4.29 -27.20
N THR A 58 8.92 -4.19 -26.09
CA THR A 58 9.74 -5.28 -25.59
C THR A 58 9.14 -5.82 -24.29
N GLU A 59 8.27 -6.76 -24.42
CA GLU A 59 7.82 -7.54 -23.28
C GLU A 59 8.95 -8.43 -22.80
N SER A 60 9.83 -7.86 -22.01
CA SER A 60 10.79 -8.68 -21.30
C SER A 60 10.11 -9.23 -20.05
N THR A 61 9.67 -10.47 -20.13
CA THR A 61 9.13 -11.22 -18.99
C THR A 61 10.11 -11.20 -17.82
N GLU A 62 11.41 -11.26 -18.13
CA GLU A 62 12.47 -11.20 -17.13
C GLU A 62 12.49 -9.86 -16.38
N MET A 63 12.32 -8.75 -17.09
CA MET A 63 12.30 -7.41 -16.49
C MET A 63 11.06 -7.20 -15.62
N LEU A 64 9.91 -7.69 -16.07
CA LEU A 64 8.67 -7.65 -15.30
C LEU A 64 8.81 -8.46 -14.01
N THR A 65 9.33 -9.67 -14.10
CA THR A 65 9.58 -10.54 -12.95
C THR A 65 10.55 -9.88 -11.97
N ALA A 66 11.64 -9.32 -12.46
CA ALA A 66 12.63 -8.63 -11.61
C ALA A 66 12.01 -7.43 -10.89
N THR A 67 11.15 -6.67 -11.56
CA THR A 67 10.45 -5.53 -10.96
C THR A 67 9.47 -5.98 -9.88
N GLN A 68 8.74 -7.05 -10.15
CA GLN A 68 7.81 -7.63 -9.18
C GLN A 68 8.55 -8.14 -7.95
N GLU A 69 9.67 -8.84 -8.12
CA GLU A 69 10.50 -9.32 -7.01
C GLU A 69 11.07 -8.18 -6.19
N ALA A 70 11.50 -7.09 -6.85
CA ALA A 70 11.97 -5.89 -6.17
C ALA A 70 10.85 -5.24 -5.36
N ALA A 71 9.65 -5.14 -5.93
CA ALA A 71 8.49 -4.61 -5.22
C ALA A 71 8.12 -5.46 -3.99
N ALA A 72 8.23 -6.79 -4.12
CA ALA A 72 7.99 -7.71 -3.01
C ALA A 72 8.95 -7.46 -1.85
N ARG A 73 10.24 -7.30 -2.16
CA ARG A 73 11.25 -7.01 -1.14
C ARG A 73 10.98 -5.67 -0.47
N VAL A 74 10.65 -4.64 -1.23
CA VAL A 74 10.35 -3.32 -0.69
C VAL A 74 9.14 -3.39 0.26
N ALA A 75 8.09 -4.09 -0.14
CA ALA A 75 6.89 -4.24 0.68
C ALA A 75 7.19 -4.96 2.01
N GLU A 76 7.94 -6.07 1.95
CA GLU A 76 8.35 -6.79 3.17
C GLU A 76 9.24 -5.93 4.07
N GLU A 77 10.20 -5.23 3.49
CA GLU A 77 11.08 -4.33 4.24
C GLU A 77 10.31 -3.21 4.93
N GLN A 78 9.31 -2.66 4.27
CA GLN A 78 8.44 -1.64 4.85
C GLN A 78 7.69 -2.18 6.07
N VAL A 79 7.08 -3.35 5.95
CA VAL A 79 6.34 -3.97 7.06
C VAL A 79 7.30 -4.35 8.19
N GLU A 80 8.41 -4.98 7.87
CA GLU A 80 9.40 -5.41 8.84
C GLU A 80 10.05 -4.23 9.57
N SER A 81 10.30 -3.11 8.88
CA SER A 81 10.86 -1.91 9.51
C SER A 81 9.93 -1.30 10.56
N VAL A 82 8.63 -1.51 10.41
CA VAL A 82 7.61 -0.98 11.33
C VAL A 82 7.34 -1.95 12.47
N LEU A 83 7.22 -3.22 12.18
CA LEU A 83 6.75 -4.25 13.12
C LEU A 83 7.85 -5.18 13.64
N GLY A 84 8.99 -5.23 12.99
CA GLY A 84 10.04 -6.19 13.28
C GLY A 84 9.86 -7.52 12.57
N ALA A 85 10.86 -8.37 12.63
CA ALA A 85 10.83 -9.71 12.06
C ALA A 85 9.79 -10.58 12.79
N GLY A 86 9.17 -11.51 12.07
CA GLY A 86 8.17 -12.40 12.65
C GLY A 86 6.84 -11.71 12.97
N HIS A 87 6.51 -10.67 12.23
CA HIS A 87 5.32 -9.84 12.47
C HIS A 87 3.98 -10.55 12.27
N GLY A 88 3.94 -11.64 11.52
CA GLY A 88 2.69 -12.39 11.31
C GLY A 88 1.66 -11.70 10.41
N VAL A 89 2.05 -10.62 9.73
CA VAL A 89 1.19 -9.89 8.79
C VAL A 89 1.39 -10.47 7.39
N ASP A 90 0.29 -10.73 6.69
CA ASP A 90 0.35 -11.14 5.28
C ASP A 90 0.68 -9.91 4.43
N VAL A 91 1.64 -10.02 3.53
CA VAL A 91 2.03 -8.92 2.64
C VAL A 91 1.59 -9.27 1.23
N SER A 92 0.75 -8.42 0.67
CA SER A 92 0.20 -8.59 -0.68
C SER A 92 0.68 -7.50 -1.61
N LEU A 93 1.10 -7.91 -2.81
CA LEU A 93 1.45 -6.99 -3.88
C LEU A 93 0.31 -6.94 -4.88
N VAL A 94 -0.11 -5.74 -5.25
CA VAL A 94 -1.12 -5.56 -6.28
C VAL A 94 -0.58 -4.59 -7.32
N GLN A 95 -0.60 -5.00 -8.57
CA GLN A 95 -0.19 -4.12 -9.66
C GLN A 95 -1.30 -3.13 -9.96
N GLY A 96 -0.96 -1.85 -10.04
CA GLY A 96 -1.87 -0.79 -10.40
C GLY A 96 -1.88 0.37 -9.41
N ASP A 97 -2.90 1.19 -9.52
CA ASP A 97 -3.12 2.33 -8.66
C ASP A 97 -3.42 1.90 -7.22
N ALA A 98 -2.88 2.61 -6.24
CA ALA A 98 -3.02 2.27 -4.82
C ALA A 98 -4.48 2.24 -4.37
N SER A 99 -5.29 3.22 -4.75
CA SER A 99 -6.70 3.24 -4.35
C SER A 99 -7.50 2.08 -4.97
N ASP A 100 -7.26 1.77 -6.25
CA ASP A 100 -7.91 0.63 -6.90
C ASP A 100 -7.50 -0.69 -6.25
N ALA A 101 -6.22 -0.86 -5.95
CA ALA A 101 -5.69 -2.05 -5.29
C ALA A 101 -6.35 -2.25 -3.92
N LEU A 102 -6.44 -1.19 -3.13
CA LEU A 102 -7.05 -1.25 -1.80
C LEU A 102 -8.54 -1.53 -1.85
N LEU A 103 -9.27 -0.88 -2.76
CA LEU A 103 -10.71 -1.09 -2.91
C LEU A 103 -11.02 -2.53 -3.34
N GLU A 104 -10.23 -3.09 -4.23
CA GLU A 104 -10.40 -4.47 -4.67
C GLU A 104 -10.07 -5.47 -3.55
N THR A 105 -8.94 -5.27 -2.87
CA THR A 105 -8.50 -6.16 -1.78
C THR A 105 -9.45 -6.10 -0.59
N ALA A 106 -10.06 -4.95 -0.34
CA ALA A 106 -10.98 -4.75 0.79
C ALA A 106 -12.32 -5.45 0.64
N LYS A 107 -12.63 -6.00 -0.53
CA LYS A 107 -13.86 -6.77 -0.71
C LYS A 107 -13.89 -7.96 0.23
N GLY A 108 -14.92 -8.04 1.06
CA GLY A 108 -15.03 -9.08 2.07
C GLY A 108 -14.18 -8.87 3.32
N ALA A 109 -13.47 -7.77 3.44
CA ALA A 109 -12.74 -7.41 4.66
C ALA A 109 -13.71 -6.80 5.69
N ASP A 110 -13.33 -6.91 6.96
CA ASP A 110 -14.09 -6.31 8.06
C ASP A 110 -13.71 -4.84 8.28
N LEU A 111 -12.52 -4.47 7.84
CA LEU A 111 -12.00 -3.12 8.04
C LEU A 111 -10.90 -2.83 7.02
N LEU A 112 -10.88 -1.61 6.53
CA LEU A 112 -9.80 -1.09 5.68
C LEU A 112 -9.15 0.09 6.43
N VAL A 113 -7.83 0.05 6.57
CA VAL A 113 -7.06 1.04 7.31
C VAL A 113 -6.09 1.73 6.37
N VAL A 114 -6.07 3.04 6.38
CA VAL A 114 -5.15 3.85 5.56
C VAL A 114 -4.61 5.01 6.37
N GLY A 115 -3.42 5.48 6.02
CA GLY A 115 -2.93 6.76 6.53
C GLY A 115 -3.72 7.91 5.91
N ASN A 116 -3.76 9.04 6.61
CA ASN A 116 -4.51 10.21 6.11
C ASN A 116 -3.86 10.84 4.88
N ARG A 117 -2.56 10.63 4.67
CA ARG A 117 -1.81 11.10 3.51
C ARG A 117 -0.79 10.05 3.13
N GLY A 118 -0.53 9.91 1.83
CA GLY A 118 0.53 9.06 1.33
C GLY A 118 1.76 9.87 0.92
N ARG A 119 2.67 9.23 0.23
CA ARG A 119 3.85 9.88 -0.33
C ARG A 119 3.42 10.94 -1.36
N GLY A 120 4.04 12.11 -1.29
CA GLY A 120 3.79 13.20 -2.22
C GLY A 120 2.54 14.02 -1.95
N ALA A 121 1.79 13.74 -0.90
CA ALA A 121 0.62 14.54 -0.55
C ALA A 121 1.02 15.91 0.00
N LEU A 122 0.23 16.92 -0.33
CA LEU A 122 0.43 18.27 0.18
C LEU A 122 0.07 18.34 1.67
N LYS A 123 0.84 19.09 2.44
CA LYS A 123 0.64 19.20 3.90
C LYS A 123 -0.71 19.80 4.29
N GLU A 124 -1.28 20.65 3.44
CA GLU A 124 -2.56 21.32 3.68
C GLU A 124 -3.77 20.42 3.47
N MET A 125 -3.59 19.26 2.87
CA MET A 125 -4.69 18.34 2.60
C MET A 125 -5.04 17.54 3.85
N LEU A 126 -6.33 17.49 4.20
CA LEU A 126 -6.82 16.64 5.29
C LEU A 126 -6.69 15.16 4.94
N LEU A 127 -7.01 14.81 3.70
CA LEU A 127 -6.86 13.46 3.16
C LEU A 127 -6.07 13.52 1.86
N GLY A 128 -5.20 12.54 1.65
CA GLY A 128 -4.52 12.35 0.37
C GLY A 128 -5.49 11.80 -0.68
N SER A 129 -5.01 11.69 -1.92
CA SER A 129 -5.83 11.17 -3.02
C SER A 129 -6.29 9.73 -2.78
N THR A 130 -5.40 8.88 -2.28
CA THR A 130 -5.73 7.47 -1.98
C THR A 130 -6.71 7.37 -0.83
N SER A 131 -6.43 8.02 0.31
CA SER A 131 -7.30 7.94 1.48
C SER A 131 -8.67 8.56 1.24
N GLY A 132 -8.75 9.66 0.50
CA GLY A 132 -10.01 10.29 0.12
C GLY A 132 -10.87 9.39 -0.75
N ARG A 133 -10.29 8.81 -1.80
CA ARG A 133 -11.01 7.91 -2.71
C ARG A 133 -11.44 6.62 -2.01
N VAL A 134 -10.59 6.07 -1.17
CA VAL A 134 -10.90 4.88 -0.37
C VAL A 134 -12.05 5.17 0.59
N ALA A 135 -12.03 6.32 1.28
CA ALA A 135 -13.10 6.70 2.20
C ALA A 135 -14.45 6.83 1.48
N ASP A 136 -14.45 7.34 0.24
CA ASP A 136 -15.68 7.52 -0.53
C ASP A 136 -16.25 6.21 -1.11
N HIS A 137 -15.41 5.23 -1.42
CA HIS A 137 -15.80 4.06 -2.23
C HIS A 137 -15.57 2.71 -1.58
N ALA A 138 -15.05 2.64 -0.36
CA ALA A 138 -14.71 1.36 0.27
C ALA A 138 -15.95 0.46 0.45
N PRO A 139 -15.79 -0.86 0.24
CA PRO A 139 -16.87 -1.83 0.44
C PRO A 139 -17.05 -2.25 1.90
N CYS A 140 -16.29 -1.64 2.83
CA CYS A 140 -16.31 -1.95 4.25
C CYS A 140 -16.00 -0.67 5.06
N PRO A 141 -16.11 -0.70 6.40
CA PRO A 141 -15.69 0.42 7.22
C PRO A 141 -14.23 0.79 7.00
N VAL A 142 -13.93 2.08 7.04
CA VAL A 142 -12.59 2.63 6.83
C VAL A 142 -12.13 3.38 8.06
N VAL A 143 -10.90 3.12 8.46
CA VAL A 143 -10.21 3.92 9.48
C VAL A 143 -9.09 4.68 8.80
N VAL A 144 -9.08 5.98 9.01
CA VAL A 144 -8.02 6.86 8.52
C VAL A 144 -7.15 7.25 9.71
N VAL A 145 -5.88 6.87 9.66
CA VAL A 145 -4.94 7.06 10.76
C VAL A 145 -4.02 8.24 10.45
N ARG A 146 -3.86 9.12 11.43
CA ARG A 146 -2.92 10.24 11.34
C ARG A 146 -1.61 9.86 12.00
N ALA A 147 -0.48 10.23 11.40
CA ALA A 147 0.81 10.06 12.05
C ALA A 147 0.91 11.02 13.24
N HIS A 148 1.42 10.53 14.36
CA HIS A 148 1.67 11.37 15.52
C HIS A 148 2.91 12.24 15.30
N GLY A 149 2.93 13.42 15.92
CA GLY A 149 4.04 14.35 15.86
C GLY A 149 3.83 15.50 14.90
N ALA A 150 2.77 15.50 14.12
CA ALA A 150 2.29 16.70 13.45
C ALA A 150 1.52 17.52 14.50
N GLY A 151 2.27 18.18 15.33
CA GLY A 151 1.73 18.99 16.41
C GLY A 151 0.84 20.11 15.94
#